data_fd4eb0b23ac5af78728f8867f3af2b30
#
_entry.id   fd4eb0b23ac5af78728f8867f3af2b30
#
_cell.length_a   1.000
_cell.length_b   1.000
_cell.length_c   1.000
_cell.angle_alpha   90.00
_cell.angle_beta   90.00
_cell.angle_gamma   90.00
#
_symmetry.space_group_name_H-M   'P 1'
#
loop_
_entity.id
_entity.type
_entity.pdbx_description
1 polymer ?
#
loop_
_entity_poly.entity_id
_entity_poly.type
_entity_poly.pdbx_seq_one_letter_code
_entity_poly.pdbx_strand_id
1 'polypeptide(L)'
;DDRLASFSSTGPTVEGFVKPEVVAPGGHVLGLMGTNTTIAITHPEYHDGGAYFTMSGTSQAAGVVTGIVALMLQHSPWLTPDEVKCRLLSSSQLAIDGEGNLAYSLFQQGAGLVDAYAAVYSETTGCANQGLDVAKDLAGIEHYCGRARRDEYGNYTIEGLDTFLWNDAFLWNDAFL
;
A
#
# COMPACT_ATOMS: atom_id res chain seq x y z
N ASP A 1 11.14 14.48 -4.41
CA ASP A 1 10.72 14.23 -5.81
C ASP A 1 9.78 13.05 -5.99
N ASP A 2 9.42 12.33 -4.90
CA ASP A 2 8.54 11.17 -4.97
C ASP A 2 7.13 11.61 -5.36
N ARG A 3 6.64 11.03 -6.45
CA ARG A 3 5.30 11.31 -6.98
C ARG A 3 4.56 10.01 -7.22
N LEU A 4 3.27 10.03 -6.97
CA LEU A 4 2.41 8.93 -7.36
C LEU A 4 2.41 8.80 -8.89
N ALA A 5 2.73 7.60 -9.37
CA ALA A 5 2.78 7.34 -10.80
C ALA A 5 1.36 7.40 -11.41
N SER A 6 1.26 7.99 -12.62
CA SER A 6 -0.04 8.13 -13.31
C SER A 6 -0.72 6.81 -13.66
N PHE A 7 0.04 5.72 -13.68
CA PHE A 7 -0.47 4.37 -13.91
C PHE A 7 -0.91 3.64 -12.63
N SER A 8 -0.72 4.24 -11.45
CA SER A 8 -1.16 3.65 -10.19
C SER A 8 -2.69 3.62 -10.12
N SER A 9 -3.23 2.44 -9.83
CA SER A 9 -4.68 2.29 -9.64
C SER A 9 -5.11 2.90 -8.32
N THR A 10 -6.35 3.40 -8.29
CA THR A 10 -6.98 3.98 -7.10
C THR A 10 -8.15 3.12 -6.65
N GLY A 11 -8.38 3.04 -5.35
CA GLY A 11 -9.56 2.45 -4.76
C GLY A 11 -10.77 3.38 -4.74
N PRO A 12 -11.78 3.02 -3.99
CA PRO A 12 -11.94 1.76 -3.25
C PRO A 12 -12.21 0.56 -4.17
N THR A 13 -12.20 -0.67 -3.62
CA THR A 13 -12.71 -1.84 -4.35
C THR A 13 -14.23 -1.76 -4.50
N VAL A 14 -14.79 -2.63 -5.35
CA VAL A 14 -16.26 -2.70 -5.55
C VAL A 14 -16.97 -3.07 -4.24
N GLU A 15 -16.33 -3.87 -3.40
CA GLU A 15 -16.83 -4.29 -2.10
C GLU A 15 -16.66 -3.22 -1.01
N GLY A 16 -15.97 -2.12 -1.31
CA GLY A 16 -15.76 -1.01 -0.40
C GLY A 16 -14.48 -1.09 0.45
N PHE A 17 -13.54 -1.99 0.12
CA PHE A 17 -12.25 -1.99 0.80
C PHE A 17 -11.38 -0.81 0.37
N VAL A 18 -10.72 -0.18 1.33
CA VAL A 18 -9.75 0.90 1.04
C VAL A 18 -8.49 0.28 0.44
N LYS A 19 -8.19 0.66 -0.79
CA LYS A 19 -6.98 0.23 -1.54
C LYS A 19 -6.42 1.40 -2.34
N PRO A 20 -5.09 1.47 -2.56
CA PRO A 20 -4.07 0.58 -1.99
C PRO A 20 -3.91 0.79 -0.49
N GLU A 21 -3.38 -0.19 0.24
CA GLU A 21 -3.06 -0.04 1.66
C GLU A 21 -1.78 0.77 1.88
N VAL A 22 -0.82 0.63 0.97
CA VAL A 22 0.44 1.37 0.96
C VAL A 22 0.87 1.63 -0.49
N VAL A 23 1.79 2.56 -0.68
CA VAL A 23 2.51 2.75 -1.93
C VAL A 23 4.00 2.44 -1.75
N ALA A 24 4.65 2.03 -2.83
CA ALA A 24 6.07 1.69 -2.83
C ALA A 24 6.72 2.11 -4.15
N PRO A 25 8.06 2.25 -4.20
CA PRO A 25 8.76 2.56 -5.45
C PRO A 25 8.42 1.55 -6.56
N GLY A 26 7.89 2.05 -7.66
CA GLY A 26 7.47 1.23 -8.80
C GLY A 26 7.93 1.80 -10.15
N GLY A 27 8.60 2.94 -10.16
CA GLY A 27 9.13 3.58 -11.35
C GLY A 27 10.62 3.32 -11.54
N HIS A 28 11.02 2.88 -12.74
CA HIS A 28 12.42 2.64 -13.12
C HIS A 28 13.17 1.70 -12.17
N VAL A 29 12.50 0.67 -11.67
CA VAL A 29 13.08 -0.31 -10.76
C VAL A 29 13.98 -1.25 -11.53
N LEU A 30 15.23 -1.39 -11.07
CA LEU A 30 16.19 -2.36 -11.58
C LEU A 30 15.90 -3.73 -10.98
N GLY A 31 15.53 -4.70 -11.82
CA GLY A 31 15.30 -6.09 -11.46
C GLY A 31 16.24 -7.03 -12.18
N LEU A 32 16.46 -8.20 -11.60
CA LEU A 32 17.22 -9.27 -12.26
C LEU A 32 16.42 -9.83 -13.44
N MET A 33 17.05 -9.89 -14.61
CA MET A 33 16.44 -10.47 -15.82
C MET A 33 17.52 -11.02 -16.76
N GLY A 34 17.32 -12.25 -17.22
CA GLY A 34 18.21 -12.84 -18.21
C GLY A 34 18.00 -12.21 -19.59
N THR A 35 19.07 -12.10 -20.36
CA THR A 35 19.08 -11.52 -21.73
C THR A 35 18.24 -12.33 -22.75
N ASN A 36 17.90 -13.58 -22.44
CA ASN A 36 17.14 -14.48 -23.31
C ASN A 36 15.63 -14.52 -23.00
N THR A 37 15.14 -13.66 -22.14
CA THR A 37 13.69 -13.52 -21.88
C THR A 37 13.04 -12.77 -23.03
N THR A 38 11.75 -13.04 -23.28
CA THR A 38 10.99 -12.37 -24.35
C THR A 38 11.04 -10.85 -24.20
N ILE A 39 10.87 -10.34 -22.98
CA ILE A 39 10.88 -8.89 -22.71
C ILE A 39 12.26 -8.29 -23.02
N ALA A 40 13.34 -8.93 -22.57
CA ALA A 40 14.69 -8.42 -22.82
C ALA A 40 15.07 -8.46 -24.31
N ILE A 41 14.56 -9.44 -25.07
CA ILE A 41 14.76 -9.53 -26.52
C ILE A 41 13.98 -8.45 -27.27
N THR A 42 12.73 -8.17 -26.85
CA THR A 42 11.88 -7.19 -27.54
C THR A 42 12.16 -5.75 -27.13
N HIS A 43 12.77 -5.55 -25.96
CA HIS A 43 13.08 -4.24 -25.38
C HIS A 43 14.51 -4.18 -24.85
N PRO A 44 15.52 -4.43 -25.71
CA PRO A 44 16.92 -4.50 -25.27
C PRO A 44 17.45 -3.17 -24.72
N GLU A 45 16.81 -2.05 -25.05
CA GLU A 45 17.17 -0.70 -24.59
C GLU A 45 17.03 -0.49 -23.07
N TYR A 46 16.25 -1.35 -22.39
CA TYR A 46 16.06 -1.31 -20.94
C TYR A 46 16.93 -2.33 -20.21
N HIS A 47 17.71 -3.14 -20.94
CA HIS A 47 18.62 -4.13 -20.36
C HIS A 47 20.06 -3.59 -20.31
N ASP A 48 20.74 -3.76 -19.18
CA ASP A 48 22.12 -3.29 -18.99
C ASP A 48 23.17 -4.11 -19.76
N GLY A 49 22.74 -5.17 -20.45
CA GLY A 49 23.62 -6.14 -21.12
C GLY A 49 24.25 -7.18 -20.18
N GLY A 50 24.04 -7.04 -18.89
CA GLY A 50 24.50 -7.96 -17.82
C GLY A 50 23.38 -8.79 -17.24
N ALA A 51 22.92 -8.43 -16.06
CA ALA A 51 21.91 -9.18 -15.30
C ALA A 51 20.65 -8.36 -14.95
N TYR A 52 20.60 -7.09 -15.31
CA TYR A 52 19.55 -6.20 -14.86
C TYR A 52 18.74 -5.60 -16.02
N PHE A 53 17.47 -5.40 -15.72
CA PHE A 53 16.48 -4.79 -16.62
C PHE A 53 15.69 -3.74 -15.85
N THR A 54 15.48 -2.57 -16.45
CA THR A 54 14.71 -1.48 -15.86
C THR A 54 13.24 -1.61 -16.22
N MET A 55 12.37 -1.69 -15.21
CA MET A 55 10.92 -1.78 -15.39
C MET A 55 10.17 -0.76 -14.53
N SER A 56 9.00 -0.36 -15.00
CA SER A 56 8.07 0.46 -14.23
C SER A 56 6.70 -0.22 -14.16
N GLY A 57 6.07 -0.18 -13.00
CA GLY A 57 4.74 -0.73 -12.80
C GLY A 57 4.42 -0.93 -11.33
N THR A 58 3.14 -1.05 -11.02
CA THR A 58 2.69 -1.44 -9.67
C THR A 58 3.13 -2.86 -9.30
N SER A 59 3.42 -3.72 -10.29
CA SER A 59 4.03 -5.04 -10.07
C SER A 59 5.43 -4.93 -9.47
N GLN A 60 6.24 -3.95 -9.89
CA GLN A 60 7.55 -3.68 -9.30
C GLN A 60 7.41 -3.15 -7.86
N ALA A 61 6.45 -2.27 -7.62
CA ALA A 61 6.13 -1.81 -6.26
C ALA A 61 5.74 -2.98 -5.34
N ALA A 62 4.92 -3.92 -5.82
CA ALA A 62 4.57 -5.14 -5.08
C ALA A 62 5.81 -6.00 -4.78
N GLY A 63 6.75 -6.09 -5.73
CA GLY A 63 8.04 -6.76 -5.52
C GLY A 63 8.88 -6.10 -4.43
N VAL A 64 8.91 -4.77 -4.38
CA VAL A 64 9.60 -4.01 -3.31
C VAL A 64 8.97 -4.32 -1.94
N VAL A 65 7.63 -4.26 -1.82
CA VAL A 65 6.94 -4.60 -0.57
C VAL A 65 7.23 -6.05 -0.17
N THR A 66 7.24 -7.00 -1.12
CA THR A 66 7.59 -8.40 -0.85
C THR A 66 9.01 -8.52 -0.28
N GLY A 67 9.97 -7.75 -0.80
CA GLY A 67 11.34 -7.70 -0.28
C GLY A 67 11.39 -7.16 1.16
N ILE A 68 10.63 -6.12 1.47
CA ILE A 68 10.51 -5.57 2.83
C ILE A 68 9.94 -6.64 3.78
N VAL A 69 8.87 -7.33 3.38
CA VAL A 69 8.28 -8.42 4.18
C VAL A 69 9.28 -9.55 4.44
N ALA A 70 10.09 -9.91 3.44
CA ALA A 70 11.14 -10.91 3.64
C ALA A 70 12.16 -10.48 4.70
N LEU A 71 12.57 -9.20 4.71
CA LEU A 71 13.46 -8.65 5.73
C LEU A 71 12.79 -8.61 7.11
N MET A 72 11.51 -8.25 7.18
CA MET A 72 10.73 -8.29 8.43
C MET A 72 10.69 -9.71 9.02
N LEU A 73 10.40 -10.71 8.20
CA LEU A 73 10.35 -12.11 8.63
C LEU A 73 11.73 -12.69 8.94
N GLN A 74 12.79 -12.20 8.29
CA GLN A 74 14.15 -12.55 8.66
C GLN A 74 14.51 -12.01 10.04
N HIS A 75 14.12 -10.77 10.35
CA HIS A 75 14.37 -10.13 11.64
C HIS A 75 13.47 -10.70 12.75
N SER A 76 12.21 -10.96 12.43
CA SER A 76 11.17 -11.40 13.37
C SER A 76 10.35 -12.56 12.76
N PRO A 77 10.88 -13.81 12.78
CA PRO A 77 10.24 -14.96 12.10
C PRO A 77 8.88 -15.39 12.64
N TRP A 78 8.53 -14.89 13.81
CA TRP A 78 7.26 -15.21 14.50
C TRP A 78 6.09 -14.31 14.08
N LEU A 79 6.31 -13.28 13.25
CA LEU A 79 5.25 -12.38 12.83
C LEU A 79 4.15 -13.11 12.05
N THR A 80 2.93 -12.86 12.45
CA THR A 80 1.74 -13.25 11.69
C THR A 80 1.53 -12.33 10.48
N PRO A 81 0.75 -12.73 9.47
CA PRO A 81 0.41 -11.85 8.34
C PRO A 81 -0.20 -10.51 8.77
N ASP A 82 -1.05 -10.52 9.81
CA ASP A 82 -1.68 -9.31 10.33
C ASP A 82 -0.67 -8.39 11.03
N GLU A 83 0.30 -8.94 11.75
CA GLU A 83 1.38 -8.16 12.35
C GLU A 83 2.31 -7.58 11.29
N VAL A 84 2.62 -8.31 10.22
CA VAL A 84 3.37 -7.79 9.08
C VAL A 84 2.63 -6.62 8.45
N LYS A 85 1.33 -6.77 8.18
CA LYS A 85 0.49 -5.71 7.64
C LYS A 85 0.44 -4.51 8.58
N CYS A 86 0.20 -4.73 9.86
CA CYS A 86 0.17 -3.69 10.88
C CYS A 86 1.45 -2.86 10.89
N ARG A 87 2.63 -3.50 10.92
CA ARG A 87 3.92 -2.82 10.92
C ARG A 87 4.17 -2.03 9.64
N LEU A 88 3.82 -2.58 8.47
CA LEU A 88 3.90 -1.87 7.19
C LEU A 88 3.06 -0.60 7.20
N LEU A 89 1.79 -0.69 7.64
CA LEU A 89 0.88 0.44 7.68
C LEU A 89 1.35 1.52 8.66
N SER A 90 1.67 1.12 9.91
CA SER A 90 2.04 2.05 10.97
C SER A 90 3.39 2.76 10.75
N SER A 91 4.26 2.19 9.92
CA SER A 91 5.56 2.76 9.59
C SER A 91 5.59 3.55 8.28
N SER A 92 4.52 3.47 7.48
CA SER A 92 4.44 4.19 6.20
C SER A 92 4.30 5.70 6.40
N GLN A 93 4.74 6.46 5.41
CA GLN A 93 4.80 7.92 5.46
C GLN A 93 3.81 8.52 4.45
N LEU A 94 2.83 9.28 4.95
CA LEU A 94 1.88 10.01 4.11
C LEU A 94 2.59 11.10 3.30
N ALA A 95 2.21 11.21 2.04
CA ALA A 95 2.57 12.36 1.24
C ALA A 95 1.70 13.56 1.64
N ILE A 96 2.35 14.60 2.16
CA ILE A 96 1.71 15.83 2.65
C ILE A 96 2.23 16.99 1.80
N ASP A 97 1.36 17.92 1.43
CA ASP A 97 1.71 19.13 0.70
C ASP A 97 2.36 20.20 1.60
N GLY A 98 2.77 21.31 1.00
CA GLY A 98 3.40 22.41 1.73
C GLY A 98 2.47 23.15 2.71
N GLU A 99 1.18 22.88 2.69
CA GLU A 99 0.15 23.46 3.56
C GLU A 99 -0.25 22.51 4.69
N GLY A 100 0.27 21.28 4.69
CA GLY A 100 -0.01 20.25 5.69
C GLY A 100 -1.21 19.37 5.36
N ASN A 101 -1.77 19.47 4.14
CA ASN A 101 -2.85 18.60 3.70
C ASN A 101 -2.30 17.35 2.99
N LEU A 102 -3.13 16.32 2.87
CA LEU A 102 -2.78 15.15 2.08
C LEU A 102 -2.55 15.53 0.61
N ALA A 103 -1.36 15.24 0.08
CA ALA A 103 -1.04 15.48 -1.33
C ALA A 103 -1.82 14.53 -2.27
N TYR A 104 -2.22 13.36 -1.77
CA TYR A 104 -3.02 12.38 -2.47
C TYR A 104 -4.12 11.86 -1.56
N SER A 105 -5.27 11.49 -2.14
CA SER A 105 -6.36 10.91 -1.36
C SER A 105 -5.95 9.55 -0.75
N LEU A 106 -6.69 9.12 0.25
CA LEU A 106 -6.52 7.81 0.89
C LEU A 106 -6.65 6.66 -0.10
N PHE A 107 -7.53 6.80 -1.07
CA PHE A 107 -7.72 5.82 -2.14
C PHE A 107 -6.60 5.82 -3.17
N GLN A 108 -5.65 6.73 -3.07
CA GLN A 108 -4.48 6.81 -3.94
C GLN A 108 -3.20 6.37 -3.22
N GLN A 109 -3.02 6.74 -1.95
CA GLN A 109 -1.78 6.48 -1.23
C GLN A 109 -1.91 5.47 -0.06
N GLY A 110 -3.13 5.16 0.38
CA GLY A 110 -3.31 4.35 1.59
C GLY A 110 -2.65 4.99 2.81
N ALA A 111 -1.93 4.21 3.59
CA ALA A 111 -1.12 4.70 4.70
C ALA A 111 0.16 5.44 4.26
N GLY A 112 0.43 5.52 2.96
CA GLY A 112 1.54 6.26 2.38
C GLY A 112 2.68 5.38 1.86
N LEU A 113 3.84 6.01 1.67
CA LEU A 113 5.04 5.37 1.17
C LEU A 113 5.66 4.46 2.24
N VAL A 114 5.92 3.21 1.88
CA VAL A 114 6.55 2.25 2.79
C VAL A 114 7.95 2.70 3.22
N ASP A 115 8.25 2.55 4.50
CA ASP A 115 9.58 2.72 5.08
C ASP A 115 10.12 1.35 5.50
N ALA A 116 11.07 0.82 4.75
CA ALA A 116 11.62 -0.51 4.97
C ALA A 116 12.30 -0.64 6.33
N TYR A 117 13.07 0.38 6.73
CA TYR A 117 13.78 0.37 8.00
C TYR A 117 12.79 0.44 9.17
N ALA A 118 11.88 1.39 9.12
CA ALA A 118 10.87 1.54 10.16
C ALA A 118 9.97 0.29 10.28
N ALA A 119 9.57 -0.34 9.17
CA ALA A 119 8.76 -1.56 9.17
C ALA A 119 9.48 -2.75 9.81
N VAL A 120 10.78 -2.96 9.48
CA VAL A 120 11.59 -4.06 10.01
C VAL A 120 11.76 -3.96 11.53
N TYR A 121 11.99 -2.75 12.04
CA TYR A 121 12.26 -2.51 13.47
C TYR A 121 11.03 -2.04 14.25
N SER A 122 9.86 -1.97 13.61
CA SER A 122 8.60 -1.68 14.31
C SER A 122 8.26 -2.76 15.32
N GLU A 123 7.77 -2.34 16.47
CA GLU A 123 7.22 -3.22 17.52
C GLU A 123 5.69 -3.15 17.58
N THR A 124 5.06 -2.41 16.65
CA THR A 124 3.61 -2.24 16.61
C THR A 124 2.91 -3.57 16.34
N THR A 125 1.85 -3.85 17.06
CA THR A 125 1.03 -5.06 16.94
C THR A 125 -0.44 -4.75 17.09
N GLY A 126 -1.32 -5.65 16.63
CA GLY A 126 -2.75 -5.60 16.89
C GLY A 126 -3.48 -4.45 16.18
N CYS A 127 -2.93 -3.95 15.08
CA CYS A 127 -3.48 -2.81 14.35
C CYS A 127 -3.98 -3.13 12.94
N ALA A 128 -3.97 -4.37 12.49
CA ALA A 128 -4.47 -4.72 11.17
C ALA A 128 -5.51 -5.85 11.22
N ASN A 129 -6.50 -5.75 10.35
CA ASN A 129 -7.56 -6.73 10.15
C ASN A 129 -8.37 -7.09 11.42
N GLN A 130 -8.42 -6.20 12.41
CA GLN A 130 -9.14 -6.44 13.66
C GLN A 130 -10.64 -6.56 13.40
N GLY A 131 -11.20 -7.74 13.70
CA GLY A 131 -12.61 -8.03 13.46
C GLY A 131 -12.98 -8.25 11.99
N LEU A 132 -12.02 -8.24 11.06
CA LEU A 132 -12.29 -8.51 9.66
C LEU A 132 -12.61 -10.00 9.45
N ASP A 133 -13.85 -10.29 9.04
CA ASP A 133 -14.26 -11.56 8.45
C ASP A 133 -14.67 -11.30 7.01
N VAL A 134 -13.75 -11.57 6.08
CA VAL A 134 -13.95 -11.27 4.67
C VAL A 134 -15.20 -11.96 4.10
N ALA A 135 -15.50 -13.18 4.54
CA ALA A 135 -16.67 -13.91 4.05
C ALA A 135 -17.98 -13.25 4.51
N LYS A 136 -18.05 -12.83 5.76
CA LYS A 136 -19.21 -12.12 6.30
C LYS A 136 -19.34 -10.71 5.74
N ASP A 137 -18.20 -9.99 5.57
CA ASP A 137 -18.19 -8.66 4.97
C ASP A 137 -18.74 -8.70 3.54
N LEU A 138 -18.24 -9.61 2.70
CA LEU A 138 -18.70 -9.78 1.32
C LEU A 138 -20.17 -10.23 1.25
N ALA A 139 -20.62 -11.02 2.21
CA ALA A 139 -22.03 -11.43 2.31
C ALA A 139 -22.96 -10.34 2.86
N GLY A 140 -22.42 -9.20 3.32
CA GLY A 140 -23.19 -8.12 3.92
C GLY A 140 -23.75 -8.43 5.30
N ILE A 141 -23.21 -9.44 6.00
CA ILE A 141 -23.66 -9.87 7.33
C ILE A 141 -23.00 -9.01 8.41
N GLU A 142 -21.70 -8.83 8.32
CA GLU A 142 -20.90 -7.98 9.22
C GLU A 142 -19.96 -7.16 8.36
N HIS A 143 -19.74 -5.90 8.73
CA HIS A 143 -18.78 -5.04 8.07
C HIS A 143 -17.70 -4.63 9.06
N TYR A 144 -16.45 -4.75 8.63
CA TYR A 144 -15.32 -4.24 9.42
C TYR A 144 -15.30 -2.70 9.39
N CYS A 145 -14.62 -2.10 10.34
CA CYS A 145 -14.37 -0.66 10.36
C CYS A 145 -13.57 -0.23 9.13
N GLY A 146 -13.80 1.00 8.65
CA GLY A 146 -13.05 1.55 7.51
C GLY A 146 -13.60 1.16 6.14
N ARG A 147 -14.82 0.64 6.04
CA ARG A 147 -15.46 0.38 4.75
C ARG A 147 -15.75 1.67 4.01
N ALA A 148 -15.34 1.75 2.75
CA ALA A 148 -15.67 2.87 1.88
C ALA A 148 -17.12 2.76 1.36
N ARG A 149 -17.86 3.87 1.44
CA ARG A 149 -19.20 4.00 0.87
C ARG A 149 -19.26 5.17 -0.10
N ARG A 150 -20.09 5.05 -1.11
CA ARG A 150 -20.37 6.15 -2.05
C ARG A 150 -21.72 6.76 -1.73
N ASP A 151 -21.76 8.09 -1.56
CA ASP A 151 -22.98 8.83 -1.37
C ASP A 151 -23.76 9.06 -2.69
N GLU A 152 -24.94 9.65 -2.60
CA GLU A 152 -25.80 9.96 -3.76
C GLU A 152 -25.19 11.00 -4.72
N TYR A 153 -24.23 11.80 -4.24
CA TYR A 153 -23.50 12.80 -5.02
C TYR A 153 -22.24 12.25 -5.67
N GLY A 154 -21.88 11.00 -5.37
CA GLY A 154 -20.71 10.32 -5.93
C GLY A 154 -19.43 10.48 -5.11
N ASN A 155 -19.49 11.12 -3.92
CA ASN A 155 -18.35 11.22 -3.02
C ASN A 155 -18.16 9.92 -2.24
N TYR A 156 -16.91 9.62 -1.92
CA TYR A 156 -16.58 8.47 -1.08
C TYR A 156 -16.34 8.93 0.37
N THR A 157 -16.89 8.19 1.30
CA THR A 157 -16.67 8.30 2.74
C THR A 157 -16.14 6.98 3.27
N ILE A 158 -15.40 6.99 4.37
CA ILE A 158 -14.91 5.77 5.04
C ILE A 158 -15.63 5.67 6.38
N GLU A 159 -16.27 4.53 6.64
CA GLU A 159 -16.96 4.28 7.90
C GLU A 159 -16.00 4.37 9.09
N GLY A 160 -16.43 5.04 10.15
CA GLY A 160 -15.61 5.25 11.34
C GLY A 160 -14.64 6.43 11.26
N LEU A 161 -14.47 7.03 10.06
CA LEU A 161 -13.74 8.29 9.92
C LEU A 161 -14.74 9.43 9.83
N ASP A 162 -14.74 10.30 10.84
CA ASP A 162 -15.49 11.55 10.76
C ASP A 162 -14.86 12.44 9.67
N THR A 163 -15.70 13.01 8.79
CA THR A 163 -15.25 13.84 7.65
C THR A 163 -14.41 15.06 8.09
N PHE A 164 -14.43 15.41 9.35
CA PHE A 164 -13.62 16.49 9.95
C PHE A 164 -12.16 16.09 10.25
N LEU A 165 -11.83 14.82 10.19
CA LEU A 165 -10.53 14.28 10.65
C LEU A 165 -9.56 13.93 9.51
N TRP A 166 -9.87 14.35 8.29
CA TRP A 166 -8.99 14.18 7.13
C TRP A 166 -7.60 14.82 7.28
N ASN A 167 -7.44 15.69 8.29
CA ASN A 167 -6.19 16.35 8.62
C ASN A 167 -5.41 15.73 9.79
N ASP A 168 -5.96 14.72 10.46
CA ASP A 168 -5.28 14.09 11.59
C ASP A 168 -4.66 12.74 11.17
N ALA A 169 -3.34 12.74 11.03
CA ALA A 169 -2.53 11.55 10.75
C ALA A 169 -2.68 10.43 11.81
N PHE A 170 -3.32 10.72 12.95
CA PHE A 170 -3.52 9.80 14.07
C PHE A 170 -4.64 8.78 13.85
N LEU A 171 -5.56 9.02 12.94
CA LEU A 171 -6.75 8.16 12.74
C LEU A 171 -6.57 7.10 11.66
N TRP A 172 -5.42 7.07 11.04
CA TRP A 172 -5.07 6.09 10.01
C TRP A 172 -5.03 4.66 10.51
N ASN A 173 -4.60 4.47 11.74
CA ASN A 173 -4.60 3.15 12.34
C ASN A 173 -6.01 2.56 12.39
N ASP A 174 -7.04 3.36 12.58
CA ASP A 174 -8.42 2.89 12.73
C ASP A 174 -9.10 2.62 11.38
N ALA A 175 -8.69 3.26 10.29
CA ALA A 175 -9.29 3.06 8.95
C ALA A 175 -8.79 1.81 8.23
N PHE A 176 -7.63 1.28 8.63
CA PHE A 176 -7.04 0.07 8.08
C PHE A 176 -7.03 -1.11 9.08
N LEU A 177 -7.58 -0.88 10.26
CA LEU A 177 -7.70 -1.88 11.34
C LEU A 177 -8.94 -2.79 11.17
#